data_c68fcf975fb5d71609f1f0200c102065
#
_entry.id   c68fcf975fb5d71609f1f0200c102065
#
_cell.length_a   1.000
_cell.length_b   1.000
_cell.length_c   1.000
_cell.angle_alpha   90.00
_cell.angle_beta   90.00
_cell.angle_gamma   90.00
#
_symmetry.space_group_name_H-M   'P 1'
#
loop_
_entity.id
_entity.type
_entity.pdbx_description
1 polymer ?
#
loop_
_entity_poly.entity_id
_entity_poly.type
_entity_poly.pdbx_seq_one_letter_code
_entity_poly.pdbx_strand_id
1 'polypeptide(L)'
;LQETKRVELDPFFQLTTDITYPIALATPLSLVSVGILRKKPELTRKGLVSAVGLLGAAGVSYIGKESIKRERPFIQQPNLVPYTFESGYSMPSGTTTAAFAWAAGVSTAFPKWYVAVPAFAVASTIGYSRVHLAAHYPSDVLIGALVGTSSVYITHFLQRKLSKK
;
A
#
# COMPACT_ATOMS: atom_id res chain seq x y z
N LEU A 1 7.98 -20.24 11.75
CA LEU A 1 7.71 -18.79 12.01
C LEU A 1 6.57 -18.54 13.02
N GLN A 2 5.70 -19.53 13.30
CA GLN A 2 4.60 -19.36 14.28
C GLN A 2 4.96 -19.75 15.70
N GLU A 3 5.95 -20.57 15.93
CA GLU A 3 6.37 -20.97 17.31
C GLU A 3 6.87 -19.77 18.15
N THR A 4 7.17 -18.64 17.50
CA THR A 4 7.59 -17.38 18.15
C THR A 4 6.59 -16.24 17.97
N LYS A 5 5.35 -16.51 17.52
CA LYS A 5 4.33 -15.47 17.34
C LYS A 5 3.94 -14.88 18.69
N ARG A 6 4.21 -13.59 18.87
CA ARG A 6 3.73 -12.83 20.02
C ARG A 6 2.27 -12.42 19.78
N VAL A 7 1.34 -13.24 20.20
CA VAL A 7 -0.12 -13.01 20.07
C VAL A 7 -0.53 -11.65 20.67
N GLU A 8 0.18 -11.17 21.66
CA GLU A 8 -0.02 -9.83 22.28
C GLU A 8 0.09 -8.66 21.30
N LEU A 9 0.83 -8.83 20.20
CA LEU A 9 1.01 -7.80 19.15
C LEU A 9 -0.04 -7.87 18.04
N ASP A 10 -0.87 -8.92 18.01
CA ASP A 10 -1.86 -9.10 16.95
C ASP A 10 -2.83 -7.91 16.82
N PRO A 11 -3.39 -7.34 17.92
CA PRO A 11 -4.27 -6.17 17.83
C PRO A 11 -3.58 -4.94 17.23
N PHE A 12 -2.30 -4.72 17.57
CA PHE A 12 -1.51 -3.63 16.99
C PHE A 12 -1.34 -3.82 15.48
N PHE A 13 -0.96 -5.02 15.04
CA PHE A 13 -0.78 -5.30 13.62
C PHE A 13 -2.10 -5.31 12.85
N GLN A 14 -3.19 -5.74 13.48
CA GLN A 14 -4.50 -5.62 12.87
C GLN A 14 -4.91 -4.15 12.68
N LEU A 15 -4.70 -3.31 13.69
CA LEU A 15 -4.96 -1.87 13.58
C LEU A 15 -4.17 -1.24 12.42
N THR A 16 -2.87 -1.58 12.27
CA THR A 16 -2.07 -1.05 11.15
C THR A 16 -2.63 -1.46 9.78
N THR A 17 -3.23 -2.64 9.70
CA THR A 17 -3.92 -3.12 8.50
C THR A 17 -5.20 -2.31 8.24
N ASP A 18 -6.03 -2.15 9.26
CA ASP A 18 -7.37 -1.53 9.15
C ASP A 18 -7.28 -0.06 8.75
N ILE A 19 -6.27 0.67 9.25
CA ILE A 19 -6.07 2.08 8.91
C ILE A 19 -5.44 2.29 7.53
N THR A 20 -4.92 1.26 6.86
CA THR A 20 -4.16 1.39 5.60
C THR A 20 -5.00 2.01 4.49
N TYR A 21 -6.17 1.44 4.18
CA TYR A 21 -7.02 1.96 3.11
C TYR A 21 -7.59 3.35 3.42
N PRO A 22 -8.11 3.63 4.63
CA PRO A 22 -8.49 4.98 5.03
C PRO A 22 -7.38 6.02 4.80
N ILE A 23 -6.15 5.76 5.24
CA ILE A 23 -5.02 6.70 5.08
C ILE A 23 -4.62 6.84 3.61
N ALA A 24 -4.56 5.72 2.88
CA ALA A 24 -4.17 5.72 1.48
C ALA A 24 -5.14 6.52 0.59
N LEU A 25 -6.43 6.53 0.94
CA LEU A 25 -7.46 7.31 0.23
C LEU A 25 -7.55 8.75 0.74
N ALA A 26 -7.54 8.96 2.05
CA ALA A 26 -7.68 10.29 2.64
C ALA A 26 -6.54 11.23 2.25
N THR A 27 -5.32 10.72 2.10
CA THR A 27 -4.14 11.55 1.77
C THR A 27 -4.27 12.24 0.41
N PRO A 28 -4.47 11.57 -0.72
CA PRO A 28 -4.64 12.23 -2.01
C PRO A 28 -5.89 13.12 -2.05
N LEU A 29 -7.00 12.69 -1.43
CA LEU A 29 -8.22 13.48 -1.35
C LEU A 29 -8.01 14.80 -0.59
N SER A 30 -7.32 14.76 0.55
CA SER A 30 -7.00 15.97 1.31
C SER A 30 -6.08 16.92 0.54
N LEU A 31 -5.06 16.38 -0.18
CA LEU A 31 -4.20 17.21 -1.03
C LEU A 31 -4.98 17.92 -2.13
N VAL A 32 -5.91 17.21 -2.78
CA VAL A 32 -6.78 17.80 -3.82
C VAL A 32 -7.69 18.88 -3.20
N SER A 33 -8.40 18.55 -2.13
CA SER A 33 -9.35 19.46 -1.49
C SER A 33 -8.67 20.73 -0.97
N VAL A 34 -7.56 20.59 -0.24
CA VAL A 34 -6.79 21.74 0.26
C VAL A 34 -6.20 22.55 -0.90
N GLY A 35 -5.75 21.87 -1.96
CA GLY A 35 -5.22 22.51 -3.16
C GLY A 35 -6.26 23.39 -3.86
N ILE A 36 -7.49 22.92 -3.99
CA ILE A 36 -8.62 23.67 -4.56
C ILE A 36 -9.01 24.83 -3.64
N LEU A 37 -9.26 24.56 -2.36
CA LEU A 37 -9.71 25.56 -1.39
C LEU A 37 -8.70 26.70 -1.21
N ARG A 38 -7.40 26.38 -1.22
CA ARG A 38 -6.30 27.32 -1.06
C ARG A 38 -5.80 27.92 -2.38
N LYS A 39 -6.44 27.58 -3.50
CA LYS A 39 -6.03 28.01 -4.86
C LYS A 39 -4.56 27.69 -5.15
N LYS A 40 -4.08 26.49 -4.73
CA LYS A 40 -2.72 26.00 -4.94
C LYS A 40 -2.74 24.87 -5.98
N PRO A 41 -2.66 25.17 -7.29
CA PRO A 41 -2.81 24.16 -8.35
C PRO A 41 -1.74 23.06 -8.28
N GLU A 42 -0.57 23.37 -7.78
CA GLU A 42 0.49 22.38 -7.61
C GLU A 42 0.12 21.31 -6.56
N LEU A 43 -0.54 21.70 -5.47
CA LEU A 43 -0.99 20.76 -4.44
C LEU A 43 -2.12 19.87 -4.98
N THR A 44 -3.06 20.44 -5.72
CA THR A 44 -4.12 19.70 -6.43
C THR A 44 -3.50 18.66 -7.37
N ARG A 45 -2.50 19.06 -8.17
CA ARG A 45 -1.79 18.15 -9.08
C ARG A 45 -1.10 17.01 -8.35
N LYS A 46 -0.40 17.29 -7.25
CA LYS A 46 0.25 16.26 -6.41
C LYS A 46 -0.76 15.25 -5.89
N GLY A 47 -1.91 15.71 -5.40
CA GLY A 47 -3.00 14.84 -4.97
C GLY A 47 -3.56 13.97 -6.09
N LEU A 48 -3.81 14.55 -7.27
CA LEU A 48 -4.29 13.79 -8.43
C LEU A 48 -3.29 12.74 -8.90
N VAL A 49 -2.01 13.07 -8.97
CA VAL A 49 -0.96 12.10 -9.34
C VAL A 49 -0.90 10.94 -8.34
N SER A 50 -0.99 11.24 -7.04
CA SER A 50 -1.03 10.21 -5.99
C SER A 50 -2.28 9.33 -6.11
N ALA A 51 -3.46 9.93 -6.39
CA ALA A 51 -4.71 9.19 -6.59
C ALA A 51 -4.64 8.26 -7.79
N VAL A 52 -4.17 8.74 -8.94
CA VAL A 52 -4.02 7.95 -10.17
C VAL A 52 -3.00 6.82 -9.95
N GLY A 53 -1.89 7.09 -9.29
CA GLY A 53 -0.89 6.07 -8.96
C GLY A 53 -1.44 4.99 -8.03
N LEU A 54 -2.24 5.36 -7.02
CA LEU A 54 -2.91 4.43 -6.11
C LEU A 54 -3.93 3.56 -6.84
N LEU A 55 -4.76 4.15 -7.71
CA LEU A 55 -5.72 3.41 -8.53
C LEU A 55 -5.02 2.45 -9.50
N GLY A 56 -3.93 2.88 -10.13
CA GLY A 56 -3.10 2.03 -10.97
C GLY A 56 -2.51 0.85 -10.20
N ALA A 57 -2.00 1.10 -8.99
CA ALA A 57 -1.50 0.06 -8.11
C ALA A 57 -2.59 -0.96 -7.72
N ALA A 58 -3.80 -0.48 -7.39
CA ALA A 58 -4.94 -1.32 -7.08
C ALA A 58 -5.35 -2.19 -8.29
N GLY A 59 -5.40 -1.60 -9.49
CA GLY A 59 -5.72 -2.33 -10.73
C GLY A 59 -4.70 -3.42 -11.05
N VAL A 60 -3.39 -3.11 -10.97
CA VAL A 60 -2.32 -4.10 -11.18
C VAL A 60 -2.39 -5.21 -10.13
N SER A 61 -2.65 -4.84 -8.86
CA SER A 61 -2.80 -5.83 -7.79
C SER A 61 -3.99 -6.76 -8.03
N TYR A 62 -5.13 -6.22 -8.47
CA TYR A 62 -6.32 -7.00 -8.80
C TYR A 62 -6.05 -7.98 -9.96
N ILE A 63 -5.48 -7.49 -11.07
CA ILE A 63 -5.11 -8.33 -12.22
C ILE A 63 -4.13 -9.42 -11.80
N GLY A 64 -3.14 -9.09 -10.98
CA GLY A 64 -2.18 -10.05 -10.47
C GLY A 64 -2.83 -11.15 -9.63
N LYS A 65 -3.79 -10.81 -8.77
CA LYS A 65 -4.55 -11.80 -7.99
C LYS A 65 -5.31 -12.78 -8.88
N GLU A 66 -6.05 -12.27 -9.85
CA GLU A 66 -6.86 -13.09 -10.77
C GLU A 66 -6.01 -13.93 -11.74
N SER A 67 -4.80 -13.50 -12.06
CA SER A 67 -3.88 -14.21 -12.94
C SER A 67 -3.09 -15.29 -12.21
N ILE A 68 -2.59 -15.01 -11.01
CA ILE A 68 -1.70 -15.91 -10.26
C ILE A 68 -2.49 -16.92 -9.44
N LYS A 69 -3.66 -16.53 -8.91
CA LYS A 69 -4.61 -17.36 -8.12
C LYS A 69 -3.93 -18.13 -6.97
N ARG A 70 -2.96 -17.51 -6.31
CA ARG A 70 -2.23 -18.12 -5.20
C ARG A 70 -3.13 -18.25 -3.98
N GLU A 71 -3.21 -19.45 -3.41
CA GLU A 71 -3.88 -19.68 -2.13
C GLU A 71 -3.16 -19.01 -0.97
N ARG A 72 -3.90 -18.67 0.07
CA ARG A 72 -3.33 -18.03 1.27
C ARG A 72 -2.62 -19.03 2.16
N PRO A 73 -1.66 -18.56 3.01
CA PRO A 73 -0.89 -19.44 3.90
C PRO A 73 -1.78 -20.32 4.78
N PHE A 74 -2.84 -19.77 5.37
CA PHE A 74 -3.72 -20.50 6.29
C PHE A 74 -4.62 -21.56 5.59
N ILE A 75 -4.76 -21.50 4.26
CA ILE A 75 -5.45 -22.54 3.48
C ILE A 75 -4.53 -23.73 3.24
N GLN A 76 -3.25 -23.47 2.90
CA GLN A 76 -2.27 -24.52 2.62
C GLN A 76 -1.67 -25.15 3.89
N GLN A 77 -1.71 -24.41 5.00
CA GLN A 77 -1.14 -24.85 6.28
C GLN A 77 -2.20 -24.73 7.38
N PRO A 78 -3.00 -25.78 7.63
CA PRO A 78 -4.09 -25.78 8.63
C PRO A 78 -3.67 -25.45 10.05
N ASN A 79 -2.38 -25.63 10.37
CA ASN A 79 -1.80 -25.26 11.67
C ASN A 79 -1.61 -23.74 11.84
N LEU A 80 -1.72 -22.96 10.75
CA LEU A 80 -1.66 -21.52 10.78
C LEU A 80 -3.04 -20.95 11.04
N VAL A 81 -3.28 -20.44 12.26
CA VAL A 81 -4.53 -19.75 12.60
C VAL A 81 -4.37 -18.28 12.26
N PRO A 82 -5.06 -17.75 11.22
CA PRO A 82 -5.02 -16.33 10.91
C PRO A 82 -5.78 -15.54 11.97
N TYR A 83 -5.38 -14.30 12.21
CA TYR A 83 -6.14 -13.41 13.11
C TYR A 83 -7.52 -13.06 12.53
N THR A 84 -7.59 -12.87 11.21
CA THR A 84 -8.84 -12.68 10.46
C THR A 84 -8.82 -13.51 9.18
N PHE A 85 -9.96 -14.10 8.83
CA PHE A 85 -10.12 -14.84 7.58
C PHE A 85 -10.40 -13.84 6.45
N GLU A 86 -9.44 -13.69 5.56
CA GLU A 86 -9.60 -12.84 4.38
C GLU A 86 -10.00 -13.68 3.16
N SER A 87 -10.90 -13.14 2.35
CA SER A 87 -11.32 -13.75 1.09
C SER A 87 -10.34 -13.45 -0.06
N GLY A 88 -10.46 -14.23 -1.14
CA GLY A 88 -9.71 -14.04 -2.38
C GLY A 88 -8.24 -14.46 -2.30
N TYR A 89 -7.54 -14.29 -3.44
CA TYR A 89 -6.18 -14.79 -3.64
C TYR A 89 -5.12 -14.00 -2.87
N SER A 90 -4.00 -14.69 -2.58
CA SER A 90 -2.93 -14.15 -1.73
C SER A 90 -2.02 -13.15 -2.46
N MET A 91 -1.64 -13.39 -3.70
CA MET A 91 -0.57 -12.64 -4.40
C MET A 91 -1.13 -11.72 -5.49
N PRO A 92 -0.70 -10.45 -5.51
CA PRO A 92 0.08 -9.73 -4.51
C PRO A 92 -0.75 -9.29 -3.29
N SER A 93 -0.08 -8.88 -2.19
CA SER A 93 -0.76 -8.33 -1.01
C SER A 93 -1.35 -6.96 -1.32
N GLY A 94 -2.68 -6.85 -1.34
CA GLY A 94 -3.39 -5.60 -1.64
C GLY A 94 -3.15 -4.51 -0.60
N THR A 95 -3.16 -4.85 0.69
CA THR A 95 -2.87 -3.92 1.79
C THR A 95 -1.45 -3.37 1.68
N THR A 96 -0.46 -4.24 1.42
CA THR A 96 0.92 -3.79 1.20
C THR A 96 1.04 -2.91 -0.04
N THR A 97 0.36 -3.27 -1.13
CA THR A 97 0.32 -2.46 -2.36
C THR A 97 -0.21 -1.05 -2.07
N ALA A 98 -1.32 -0.93 -1.32
CA ALA A 98 -1.89 0.36 -0.95
C ALA A 98 -0.96 1.17 -0.02
N ALA A 99 -0.35 0.52 0.98
CA ALA A 99 0.58 1.16 1.91
C ALA A 99 1.82 1.73 1.20
N PHE A 100 2.43 0.97 0.30
CA PHE A 100 3.60 1.41 -0.44
C PHE A 100 3.25 2.43 -1.54
N ALA A 101 2.06 2.34 -2.16
CA ALA A 101 1.56 3.40 -3.04
C ALA A 101 1.33 4.71 -2.27
N TRP A 102 0.75 4.64 -1.07
CA TRP A 102 0.61 5.80 -0.18
C TRP A 102 1.97 6.41 0.17
N ALA A 103 2.94 5.61 0.64
CA ALA A 103 4.26 6.09 1.00
C ALA A 103 4.99 6.76 -0.18
N ALA A 104 4.92 6.17 -1.38
CA ALA A 104 5.46 6.76 -2.60
C ALA A 104 4.74 8.06 -2.97
N GLY A 105 3.40 8.11 -2.84
CA GLY A 105 2.58 9.30 -3.09
C GLY A 105 2.97 10.47 -2.18
N VAL A 106 3.09 10.23 -0.88
CA VAL A 106 3.55 11.23 0.11
C VAL A 106 4.97 11.69 -0.21
N SER A 107 5.86 10.75 -0.54
CA SER A 107 7.27 11.04 -0.86
C SER A 107 7.43 11.87 -2.13
N THR A 108 6.63 11.63 -3.16
CA THR A 108 6.64 12.43 -4.41
C THR A 108 5.96 13.78 -4.23
N ALA A 109 4.93 13.86 -3.38
CA ALA A 109 4.28 15.14 -3.04
C ALA A 109 5.19 16.05 -2.20
N PHE A 110 5.95 15.48 -1.28
CA PHE A 110 6.85 16.18 -0.37
C PHE A 110 8.24 15.54 -0.40
N PRO A 111 9.11 15.88 -1.38
CA PRO A 111 10.37 15.19 -1.64
C PRO A 111 11.45 15.59 -0.63
N LYS A 112 11.25 15.23 0.64
CA LYS A 112 12.16 15.42 1.75
C LYS A 112 12.44 14.08 2.41
N TRP A 113 13.69 13.77 2.72
CA TRP A 113 14.08 12.49 3.30
C TRP A 113 13.34 12.20 4.63
N TYR A 114 13.14 13.22 5.46
CA TYR A 114 12.41 13.12 6.73
C TYR A 114 10.90 12.92 6.57
N VAL A 115 10.36 12.98 5.35
CA VAL A 115 9.00 12.57 4.99
C VAL A 115 9.00 11.16 4.38
N ALA A 116 9.93 10.92 3.45
CA ALA A 116 10.01 9.64 2.76
C ALA A 116 10.36 8.48 3.71
N VAL A 117 11.40 8.64 4.55
CA VAL A 117 11.85 7.57 5.44
C VAL A 117 10.75 7.12 6.40
N PRO A 118 10.07 8.00 7.16
CA PRO A 118 8.96 7.57 8.02
C PRO A 118 7.79 6.95 7.24
N ALA A 119 7.43 7.49 6.07
CA ALA A 119 6.34 6.96 5.27
C ALA A 119 6.62 5.51 4.82
N PHE A 120 7.82 5.23 4.31
CA PHE A 120 8.22 3.88 3.94
C PHE A 120 8.42 2.96 5.16
N ALA A 121 8.83 3.47 6.32
CA ALA A 121 8.89 2.70 7.55
C ALA A 121 7.49 2.22 7.98
N VAL A 122 6.48 3.12 7.95
CA VAL A 122 5.08 2.77 8.21
C VAL A 122 4.58 1.73 7.21
N ALA A 123 4.82 1.93 5.91
CA ALA A 123 4.43 0.97 4.88
C ALA A 123 5.09 -0.41 5.08
N SER A 124 6.34 -0.44 5.51
CA SER A 124 7.06 -1.68 5.83
C SER A 124 6.48 -2.39 7.05
N THR A 125 6.10 -1.64 8.10
CA THR A 125 5.40 -2.18 9.27
C THR A 125 4.06 -2.80 8.88
N ILE A 126 3.29 -2.13 8.01
CA ILE A 126 2.04 -2.66 7.44
C ILE A 126 2.32 -3.92 6.61
N GLY A 127 3.35 -3.93 5.77
CA GLY A 127 3.74 -5.12 5.02
C GLY A 127 4.11 -6.29 5.94
N TYR A 128 4.90 -6.05 6.98
CA TYR A 128 5.25 -7.05 7.98
C TYR A 128 4.02 -7.59 8.72
N SER A 129 3.06 -6.74 9.06
CA SER A 129 1.83 -7.16 9.73
C SER A 129 1.09 -8.25 8.95
N ARG A 130 1.14 -8.22 7.60
CA ARG A 130 0.46 -9.20 6.74
C ARG A 130 1.08 -10.60 6.85
N VAL A 131 2.39 -10.66 7.05
CA VAL A 131 3.11 -11.92 7.30
C VAL A 131 2.87 -12.39 8.73
N HIS A 132 2.95 -11.47 9.70
CA HIS A 132 2.73 -11.76 11.12
C HIS A 132 1.34 -12.34 11.39
N LEU A 133 0.29 -11.75 10.78
CA LEU A 133 -1.10 -12.19 10.90
C LEU A 133 -1.44 -13.43 10.05
N ALA A 134 -0.45 -14.06 9.43
CA ALA A 134 -0.60 -15.25 8.57
C ALA A 134 -1.54 -15.05 7.35
N ALA A 135 -1.77 -13.81 6.93
CA ALA A 135 -2.65 -13.47 5.81
C ALA A 135 -1.96 -13.59 4.44
N HIS A 136 -0.64 -13.36 4.39
CA HIS A 136 0.16 -13.35 3.17
C HIS A 136 1.55 -13.96 3.37
N TYR A 137 2.11 -14.50 2.29
CA TYR A 137 3.52 -14.91 2.27
C TYR A 137 4.44 -13.69 2.15
N PRO A 138 5.72 -13.78 2.61
CA PRO A 138 6.69 -12.70 2.42
C PRO A 138 6.84 -12.25 0.96
N SER A 139 6.76 -13.18 -0.01
CA SER A 139 6.81 -12.87 -1.45
C SER A 139 5.61 -12.04 -1.92
N ASP A 140 4.39 -12.26 -1.38
CA ASP A 140 3.20 -11.46 -1.71
C ASP A 140 3.38 -10.01 -1.27
N VAL A 141 4.02 -9.83 -0.11
CA VAL A 141 4.35 -8.52 0.46
C VAL A 141 5.40 -7.81 -0.38
N LEU A 142 6.48 -8.50 -0.77
CA LEU A 142 7.52 -7.93 -1.62
C LEU A 142 6.98 -7.48 -2.98
N ILE A 143 6.18 -8.31 -3.64
CA ILE A 143 5.55 -7.94 -4.92
C ILE A 143 4.54 -6.80 -4.72
N GLY A 144 3.76 -6.83 -3.64
CA GLY A 144 2.86 -5.72 -3.30
C GLY A 144 3.61 -4.39 -3.12
N ALA A 145 4.75 -4.40 -2.42
CA ALA A 145 5.59 -3.23 -2.23
C ALA A 145 6.14 -2.68 -3.56
N LEU A 146 6.61 -3.56 -4.44
CA LEU A 146 7.09 -3.19 -5.78
C LEU A 146 5.96 -2.60 -6.63
N VAL A 147 4.80 -3.24 -6.68
CA VAL A 147 3.64 -2.76 -7.45
C VAL A 147 3.19 -1.39 -6.95
N GLY A 148 3.01 -1.24 -5.63
CA GLY A 148 2.58 0.03 -5.04
C GLY A 148 3.54 1.18 -5.33
N THR A 149 4.82 0.96 -5.07
CA THR A 149 5.87 1.96 -5.27
C THR A 149 6.02 2.34 -6.75
N SER A 150 6.17 1.35 -7.63
CA SER A 150 6.42 1.60 -9.06
C SER A 150 5.24 2.28 -9.74
N SER A 151 3.98 1.92 -9.42
CA SER A 151 2.79 2.56 -10.01
C SER A 151 2.78 4.07 -9.78
N VAL A 152 3.10 4.52 -8.57
CA VAL A 152 3.11 5.95 -8.24
C VAL A 152 4.30 6.66 -8.90
N TYR A 153 5.50 6.08 -8.85
CA TYR A 153 6.67 6.70 -9.49
C TYR A 153 6.52 6.79 -11.01
N ILE A 154 5.95 5.77 -11.66
CA ILE A 154 5.66 5.79 -13.09
C ILE A 154 4.64 6.90 -13.39
N THR A 155 3.54 6.99 -12.63
CA THR A 155 2.54 8.05 -12.80
C THR A 155 3.16 9.43 -12.65
N HIS A 156 4.00 9.63 -11.64
CA HIS A 156 4.71 10.89 -11.41
C HIS A 156 5.67 11.23 -12.57
N PHE A 157 6.42 10.25 -13.05
CA PHE A 157 7.32 10.43 -14.20
C PHE A 157 6.57 10.81 -15.47
N LEU A 158 5.50 10.09 -15.79
CA LEU A 158 4.66 10.38 -16.96
C LEU A 158 4.05 11.78 -16.89
N GLN A 159 3.49 12.15 -15.74
CA GLN A 159 2.93 13.48 -15.51
C GLN A 159 3.99 14.58 -15.75
N ARG A 160 5.21 14.42 -15.24
CA ARG A 160 6.30 15.39 -15.46
C ARG A 160 6.69 15.52 -16.93
N LYS A 161 6.67 14.42 -17.69
CA LYS A 161 6.95 14.44 -19.14
C LYS A 161 5.86 15.18 -19.92
N LEU A 162 4.59 14.94 -19.56
CA LEU A 162 3.44 15.57 -20.23
C LEU A 162 3.33 17.06 -19.93
N SER A 163 3.72 17.50 -18.72
CA SER A 163 3.68 18.92 -18.33
C SER A 163 4.83 19.77 -18.87
N LYS A 164 5.82 19.17 -19.57
CA LYS A 164 6.93 19.89 -20.21
C LYS A 164 6.69 20.20 -21.70
N LYS A 165 5.59 19.69 -22.23
CA LYS A 165 5.09 20.02 -23.58
C LYS A 165 4.05 21.12 -23.49
#